data_3353ec56e76b21bd6d4082a9cc513fb8
#
_entry.id   3353ec56e76b21bd6d4082a9cc513fb8
#
_cell.length_a   1.000
_cell.length_b   1.000
_cell.length_c   1.000
_cell.angle_alpha   90.00
_cell.angle_beta   90.00
_cell.angle_gamma   90.00
#
_symmetry.space_group_name_H-M   'P 1'
#
loop_
_entity.id
_entity.type
_entity.pdbx_description
1 polymer ?
#
loop_
_entity_poly.entity_id
_entity_poly.type
_entity_poly.pdbx_seq_one_letter_code
_entity_poly.pdbx_strand_id
1 'polypeptide(L)'
;MGSAYVLAAIALAAGANALVPTKSFAPTAARAAPATVTMMGRKFENNKLKMAKTAAAYTKKASLIGKKIKVAVRAGGPDPDSNRALGLIIKEAQALNVKREIVDRNIKAASEGKDGADFKELTYELYLHGGAGVVINALSDNNNRAFSDVGTVVKKANLKLAESGSVLHNFLKKGRITVNADLDEDAAIELALEADVDEVEVVAPDADMRSDGEEVKSVVLVEPGDLGAMQSALSDAGYACVGNLVHEPIAGTLVECGEDDLEKNLLVLDKLAEVDDVDTVEHNILFAAD
;
A
#
# COMPACT_ATOMS: atom_id res chain seq x y z
N MET A 1 -30.95 -62.97 -16.40
CA MET A 1 -31.75 -63.44 -17.54
C MET A 1 -31.63 -62.37 -18.59
N GLY A 2 -30.94 -62.50 -19.60
CA GLY A 2 -30.77 -63.40 -20.69
C GLY A 2 -30.66 -62.52 -21.93
N SER A 3 -29.51 -62.50 -22.52
CA SER A 3 -29.21 -63.21 -23.80
C SER A 3 -29.90 -62.55 -25.00
N ALA A 4 -29.33 -62.27 -26.08
CA ALA A 4 -28.23 -62.74 -26.89
C ALA A 4 -28.51 -62.35 -28.33
N TYR A 5 -27.50 -62.11 -29.13
CA TYR A 5 -27.25 -62.51 -30.53
C TYR A 5 -28.28 -62.22 -31.65
N VAL A 6 -27.80 -61.75 -32.76
CA VAL A 6 -27.47 -62.50 -34.03
C VAL A 6 -27.21 -61.46 -35.13
N LEU A 7 -26.02 -61.28 -35.65
CA LEU A 7 -25.39 -61.82 -36.87
C LEU A 7 -26.27 -62.06 -38.10
N ALA A 8 -25.85 -61.48 -39.20
CA ALA A 8 -25.67 -62.00 -40.54
C ALA A 8 -25.95 -60.92 -41.59
N ALA A 9 -25.06 -60.50 -42.38
CA ALA A 9 -24.29 -61.10 -43.47
C ALA A 9 -24.93 -60.93 -44.83
N ILE A 10 -24.15 -60.36 -45.76
CA ILE A 10 -24.00 -60.66 -47.19
C ILE A 10 -25.09 -60.17 -48.15
N ALA A 11 -24.72 -59.31 -49.10
CA ALA A 11 -24.67 -59.61 -50.54
C ALA A 11 -24.13 -58.45 -51.37
N LEU A 12 -23.14 -58.76 -52.03
CA LEU A 12 -22.49 -58.44 -53.29
C LEU A 12 -23.46 -58.00 -54.37
N ALA A 13 -23.21 -56.87 -55.03
CA ALA A 13 -23.49 -56.66 -56.43
C ALA A 13 -22.57 -55.65 -57.08
N ALA A 14 -21.82 -56.09 -58.04
CA ALA A 14 -20.93 -55.34 -58.90
C ALA A 14 -21.71 -54.45 -59.89
N GLY A 15 -21.11 -53.31 -60.24
CA GLY A 15 -21.62 -52.52 -61.36
C GLY A 15 -20.93 -51.21 -61.63
N ALA A 16 -19.93 -51.26 -62.54
CA ALA A 16 -19.62 -50.25 -63.57
C ALA A 16 -19.03 -48.90 -63.15
N ASN A 17 -17.79 -48.78 -63.57
CA ASN A 17 -16.97 -47.59 -63.89
C ASN A 17 -17.70 -46.32 -64.28
N ALA A 18 -17.32 -45.25 -63.57
CA ALA A 18 -17.19 -43.93 -64.15
C ALA A 18 -15.96 -43.26 -63.56
N LEU A 19 -14.89 -43.12 -64.33
CA LEU A 19 -13.74 -42.31 -64.04
C LEU A 19 -14.17 -40.83 -63.98
N VAL A 20 -14.22 -40.26 -62.81
CA VAL A 20 -14.24 -38.84 -62.65
C VAL A 20 -12.84 -38.41 -62.22
N PRO A 21 -12.17 -37.50 -62.92
CA PRO A 21 -10.85 -37.03 -62.48
C PRO A 21 -11.00 -36.16 -61.22
N THR A 22 -10.65 -36.72 -60.09
CA THR A 22 -10.48 -35.93 -58.85
C THR A 22 -9.26 -35.04 -58.99
N LYS A 23 -9.51 -33.75 -59.20
CA LYS A 23 -8.46 -32.73 -58.92
C LYS A 23 -7.99 -32.92 -57.51
N SER A 24 -6.77 -33.42 -57.37
CA SER A 24 -6.07 -33.42 -56.10
C SER A 24 -5.86 -31.97 -55.65
N PHE A 25 -6.68 -31.53 -54.72
CA PHE A 25 -6.37 -30.32 -53.92
C PHE A 25 -5.21 -30.70 -53.01
N ALA A 26 -4.01 -30.35 -53.41
CA ALA A 26 -2.87 -30.36 -52.50
C ALA A 26 -3.19 -29.38 -51.36
N PRO A 27 -3.09 -29.79 -50.06
CA PRO A 27 -3.23 -28.84 -48.98
C PRO A 27 -2.06 -27.86 -49.12
N THR A 28 -2.41 -26.61 -49.42
CA THR A 28 -1.46 -25.51 -49.33
C THR A 28 -0.96 -25.51 -47.89
N ALA A 29 0.28 -25.93 -47.69
CA ALA A 29 0.94 -25.84 -46.39
C ALA A 29 0.85 -24.38 -45.97
N ALA A 30 -0.02 -24.09 -45.03
CA ALA A 30 -0.04 -22.81 -44.36
C ALA A 30 1.37 -22.63 -43.76
N ARG A 31 2.13 -21.75 -44.37
CA ARG A 31 3.46 -21.34 -43.90
C ARG A 31 3.21 -20.78 -42.54
N ALA A 32 3.46 -21.57 -41.49
CA ALA A 32 3.44 -21.13 -40.11
C ALA A 32 4.34 -19.90 -40.05
N ALA A 33 3.75 -18.77 -39.70
CA ALA A 33 4.53 -17.57 -39.39
C ALA A 33 5.56 -17.95 -38.33
N PRO A 34 6.82 -17.54 -38.49
CA PRO A 34 7.83 -17.84 -37.48
C PRO A 34 7.32 -17.29 -36.16
N ALA A 35 7.15 -18.17 -35.18
CA ALA A 35 6.93 -17.74 -33.81
C ALA A 35 8.06 -16.82 -33.45
N THR A 36 7.77 -15.55 -33.31
CA THR A 36 8.73 -14.56 -32.85
C THR A 36 9.04 -14.93 -31.40
N VAL A 37 10.08 -15.73 -31.21
CA VAL A 37 10.63 -16.01 -29.89
C VAL A 37 11.23 -14.69 -29.43
N THR A 38 10.45 -13.91 -28.70
CA THR A 38 10.96 -12.75 -28.01
C THR A 38 11.91 -13.27 -26.93
N MET A 39 13.20 -13.30 -27.22
CA MET A 39 14.22 -13.58 -26.23
C MET A 39 14.21 -12.46 -25.20
N MET A 40 13.34 -12.56 -24.21
CA MET A 40 13.43 -11.76 -22.99
C MET A 40 14.66 -12.24 -22.23
N GLY A 41 15.73 -11.42 -22.27
CA GLY A 41 16.99 -11.74 -21.61
C GLY A 41 16.78 -11.98 -20.11
N ARG A 42 17.62 -12.82 -19.51
CA ARG A 42 17.62 -13.13 -18.04
C ARG A 42 17.49 -11.88 -17.16
N LYS A 43 18.06 -10.74 -17.59
CA LYS A 43 17.98 -9.45 -16.88
C LYS A 43 16.52 -8.92 -16.81
N PHE A 44 15.72 -9.12 -17.84
CA PHE A 44 14.31 -8.72 -17.85
C PHE A 44 13.48 -9.62 -16.90
N GLU A 45 13.71 -10.91 -16.91
CA GLU A 45 12.98 -11.85 -16.04
C GLU A 45 13.30 -11.62 -14.56
N ASN A 46 14.58 -11.38 -14.22
CA ASN A 46 14.98 -11.02 -12.85
C ASN A 46 14.40 -9.68 -12.40
N ASN A 47 14.23 -8.73 -13.31
CA ASN A 47 13.65 -7.43 -12.99
C ASN A 47 12.12 -7.44 -13.00
N LYS A 48 11.47 -8.40 -13.65
CA LYS A 48 10.01 -8.47 -13.75
C LYS A 48 9.31 -8.51 -12.39
N LEU A 49 9.83 -9.32 -11.47
CA LEU A 49 9.29 -9.39 -10.10
C LEU A 49 9.46 -8.08 -9.34
N LYS A 50 10.65 -7.45 -9.46
CA LYS A 50 10.89 -6.14 -8.84
C LYS A 50 9.96 -5.07 -9.42
N MET A 51 9.83 -5.01 -10.75
CA MET A 51 8.93 -4.07 -11.42
C MET A 51 7.46 -4.30 -11.03
N ALA A 52 7.02 -5.55 -10.92
CA ALA A 52 5.66 -5.88 -10.48
C ALA A 52 5.43 -5.42 -9.03
N LYS A 53 6.39 -5.66 -8.12
CA LYS A 53 6.31 -5.23 -6.71
C LYS A 53 6.28 -3.69 -6.61
N THR A 54 7.12 -2.99 -7.36
CA THR A 54 7.14 -1.51 -7.40
C THR A 54 5.83 -0.96 -7.96
N ALA A 55 5.30 -1.55 -9.05
CA ALA A 55 4.03 -1.13 -9.63
C ALA A 55 2.85 -1.37 -8.67
N ALA A 56 2.82 -2.49 -7.96
CA ALA A 56 1.80 -2.78 -6.95
C ALA A 56 1.87 -1.78 -5.78
N ALA A 57 3.07 -1.49 -5.28
CA ALA A 57 3.27 -0.49 -4.24
C ALA A 57 2.80 0.91 -4.67
N TYR A 58 3.12 1.33 -5.90
CA TYR A 58 2.63 2.61 -6.44
C TYR A 58 1.09 2.63 -6.54
N THR A 59 0.49 1.55 -7.05
CA THR A 59 -0.98 1.45 -7.17
C THR A 59 -1.65 1.55 -5.80
N LYS A 60 -1.08 0.91 -4.77
CA LYS A 60 -1.57 1.00 -3.39
C LYS A 60 -1.49 2.43 -2.87
N LYS A 61 -0.33 3.09 -2.98
CA LYS A 61 -0.13 4.50 -2.58
C LYS A 61 -1.14 5.42 -3.26
N ALA A 62 -1.29 5.31 -4.58
CA ALA A 62 -2.24 6.12 -5.35
C ALA A 62 -3.71 5.86 -4.96
N SER A 63 -4.05 4.63 -4.62
CA SER A 63 -5.39 4.26 -4.13
C SER A 63 -5.68 4.87 -2.76
N LEU A 64 -4.74 4.78 -1.82
CA LEU A 64 -4.86 5.35 -0.47
C LEU A 64 -4.99 6.88 -0.53
N ILE A 65 -4.15 7.57 -1.30
CA ILE A 65 -4.27 9.01 -1.54
C ILE A 65 -5.65 9.35 -2.13
N GLY A 66 -6.15 8.55 -3.08
CA GLY A 66 -7.49 8.74 -3.63
C GLY A 66 -8.60 8.63 -2.58
N LYS A 67 -8.48 7.69 -1.62
CA LYS A 67 -9.42 7.53 -0.50
C LYS A 67 -9.33 8.73 0.46
N LYS A 68 -8.11 9.14 0.87
CA LYS A 68 -7.87 10.32 1.73
C LYS A 68 -8.46 11.59 1.13
N ILE A 69 -8.24 11.84 -0.18
CA ILE A 69 -8.82 12.98 -0.91
C ILE A 69 -10.35 12.98 -0.81
N LYS A 70 -11.00 11.82 -1.02
CA LYS A 70 -12.46 11.74 -0.96
C LYS A 70 -13.01 12.08 0.43
N VAL A 71 -12.34 11.62 1.49
CA VAL A 71 -12.68 11.96 2.87
C VAL A 71 -12.53 13.47 3.12
N ALA A 72 -11.39 14.04 2.74
CA ALA A 72 -11.10 15.45 2.94
C ALA A 72 -12.05 16.38 2.16
N VAL A 73 -12.37 16.04 0.89
CA VAL A 73 -13.31 16.81 0.08
C VAL A 73 -14.72 16.78 0.64
N ARG A 74 -15.16 15.65 1.20
CA ARG A 74 -16.45 15.56 1.87
C ARG A 74 -16.54 16.40 3.14
N ALA A 75 -15.44 16.45 3.90
CA ALA A 75 -15.39 17.19 5.17
C ALA A 75 -15.29 18.70 4.97
N GLY A 76 -14.48 19.16 4.01
CA GLY A 76 -14.13 20.58 3.88
C GLY A 76 -14.30 21.19 2.48
N GLY A 77 -14.83 20.41 1.52
CA GLY A 77 -15.01 20.89 0.13
C GLY A 77 -13.80 20.63 -0.78
N PRO A 78 -13.97 20.89 -2.10
CA PRO A 78 -12.98 20.54 -3.12
C PRO A 78 -11.86 21.57 -3.31
N ASP A 79 -11.93 22.71 -2.65
CA ASP A 79 -10.96 23.79 -2.80
C ASP A 79 -9.80 23.64 -1.81
N PRO A 80 -8.56 23.41 -2.28
CA PRO A 80 -7.40 23.19 -1.41
C PRO A 80 -7.02 24.42 -0.57
N ASP A 81 -7.35 25.63 -1.02
CA ASP A 81 -7.00 26.86 -0.31
C ASP A 81 -7.90 27.07 0.93
N SER A 82 -9.14 26.62 0.85
CA SER A 82 -10.11 26.67 1.96
C SER A 82 -10.11 25.39 2.81
N ASN A 83 -9.63 24.27 2.26
CA ASN A 83 -9.57 22.96 2.92
C ASN A 83 -8.14 22.58 3.25
N ARG A 84 -7.67 22.93 4.47
CA ARG A 84 -6.30 22.65 4.91
C ARG A 84 -5.96 21.15 4.85
N ALA A 85 -6.91 20.27 5.20
CA ALA A 85 -6.69 18.83 5.16
C ALA A 85 -6.42 18.35 3.72
N LEU A 86 -7.19 18.85 2.75
CA LEU A 86 -6.97 18.54 1.33
C LEU A 86 -5.62 19.08 0.84
N GLY A 87 -5.23 20.27 1.27
CA GLY A 87 -3.92 20.85 0.96
C GLY A 87 -2.76 19.99 1.42
N LEU A 88 -2.83 19.44 2.65
CA LEU A 88 -1.82 18.50 3.19
C LEU A 88 -1.77 17.21 2.39
N ILE A 89 -2.92 16.62 2.04
CA ILE A 89 -2.98 15.38 1.25
C ILE A 89 -2.41 15.60 -0.16
N ILE A 90 -2.61 16.78 -0.76
CA ILE A 90 -2.01 17.12 -2.06
C ILE A 90 -0.49 17.19 -1.95
N LYS A 91 0.05 17.79 -0.88
CA LYS A 91 1.50 17.79 -0.61
C LYS A 91 2.03 16.37 -0.40
N GLU A 92 1.33 15.54 0.38
CA GLU A 92 1.66 14.11 0.57
C GLU A 92 1.66 13.36 -0.77
N ALA A 93 0.66 13.59 -1.63
CA ALA A 93 0.58 12.98 -2.95
C ALA A 93 1.74 13.38 -3.87
N GLN A 94 2.19 14.64 -3.81
CA GLN A 94 3.34 15.13 -4.56
C GLN A 94 4.62 14.45 -4.09
N ALA A 95 4.81 14.36 -2.79
CA ALA A 95 5.96 13.71 -2.19
C ALA A 95 6.01 12.19 -2.46
N LEU A 96 4.85 11.54 -2.54
CA LEU A 96 4.74 10.13 -2.94
C LEU A 96 4.79 9.93 -4.47
N ASN A 97 5.11 10.96 -5.25
CA ASN A 97 5.15 10.95 -6.73
C ASN A 97 3.85 10.44 -7.38
N VAL A 98 2.71 10.69 -6.74
CA VAL A 98 1.41 10.36 -7.32
C VAL A 98 1.07 11.37 -8.42
N LYS A 99 0.74 10.87 -9.61
CA LYS A 99 0.42 11.72 -10.76
C LYS A 99 -0.71 12.69 -10.44
N ARG A 100 -0.51 13.99 -10.73
CA ARG A 100 -1.49 15.04 -10.50
C ARG A 100 -2.86 14.77 -11.13
N GLU A 101 -2.86 14.12 -12.29
CA GLU A 101 -4.11 13.71 -12.97
C GLU A 101 -4.98 12.78 -12.11
N ILE A 102 -4.34 11.92 -11.27
CA ILE A 102 -5.05 11.03 -10.35
C ILE A 102 -5.66 11.85 -9.21
N VAL A 103 -4.92 12.82 -8.68
CA VAL A 103 -5.37 13.72 -7.62
C VAL A 103 -6.57 14.53 -8.10
N ASP A 104 -6.44 15.24 -9.22
CA ASP A 104 -7.49 16.09 -9.79
C ASP A 104 -8.76 15.29 -10.13
N ARG A 105 -8.59 14.08 -10.67
CA ARG A 105 -9.71 13.16 -10.94
C ARG A 105 -10.45 12.76 -9.67
N ASN A 106 -9.74 12.46 -8.58
CA ASN A 106 -10.37 12.07 -7.31
C ASN A 106 -11.07 13.27 -6.64
N ILE A 107 -10.50 14.48 -6.69
CA ILE A 107 -11.14 15.71 -6.20
C ILE A 107 -12.45 15.93 -6.96
N LYS A 108 -12.41 15.85 -8.29
CA LYS A 108 -13.59 16.03 -9.15
C LYS A 108 -14.66 14.97 -8.88
N ALA A 109 -14.27 13.70 -8.79
CA ALA A 109 -15.20 12.59 -8.51
C ALA A 109 -15.88 12.75 -7.14
N ALA A 110 -15.13 13.20 -6.12
CA ALA A 110 -15.65 13.46 -4.79
C ALA A 110 -16.60 14.65 -4.75
N SER A 111 -16.29 15.74 -5.48
CA SER A 111 -17.13 16.94 -5.55
C SER A 111 -18.46 16.71 -6.30
N GLU A 112 -18.45 15.84 -7.33
CA GLU A 112 -19.64 15.48 -8.10
C GLU A 112 -20.56 14.47 -7.38
N GLY A 113 -20.14 13.95 -6.22
CA GLY A 113 -20.91 12.98 -5.44
C GLY A 113 -21.14 11.62 -6.13
N LYS A 114 -20.40 11.35 -7.22
CA LYS A 114 -20.54 10.12 -8.01
C LYS A 114 -20.09 8.87 -7.30
N ASP A 115 -19.18 9.01 -6.34
CA ASP A 115 -18.69 7.92 -5.51
C ASP A 115 -19.51 7.84 -4.23
N GLY A 116 -20.45 6.89 -4.19
CA GLY A 116 -21.27 6.60 -3.00
C GLY A 116 -20.50 5.94 -1.84
N ALA A 117 -19.23 5.62 -2.01
CA ALA A 117 -18.41 4.96 -1.01
C ALA A 117 -18.10 5.91 0.16
N ASP A 118 -18.53 5.54 1.37
CA ASP A 118 -18.27 6.27 2.61
C ASP A 118 -17.05 5.68 3.29
N PHE A 119 -15.88 6.25 3.01
CA PHE A 119 -14.62 5.80 3.61
C PHE A 119 -14.55 6.23 5.06
N LYS A 120 -14.19 5.28 5.93
CA LYS A 120 -14.00 5.49 7.36
C LYS A 120 -12.60 5.06 7.77
N GLU A 121 -12.04 5.83 8.68
CA GLU A 121 -10.81 5.45 9.38
C GLU A 121 -11.14 4.37 10.40
N LEU A 122 -10.39 3.30 10.37
CA LEU A 122 -10.52 2.14 11.24
C LEU A 122 -9.17 1.89 11.90
N THR A 123 -9.16 1.67 13.20
CA THR A 123 -7.96 1.32 13.94
C THR A 123 -8.11 -0.10 14.47
N TYR A 124 -7.13 -0.96 14.18
CA TYR A 124 -7.03 -2.31 14.71
C TYR A 124 -5.80 -2.42 15.58
N GLU A 125 -5.91 -3.20 16.63
CA GLU A 125 -4.86 -3.41 17.61
C GLU A 125 -4.46 -4.88 17.63
N LEU A 126 -3.17 -5.14 17.83
CA LEU A 126 -2.60 -6.47 17.77
C LEU A 126 -1.42 -6.59 18.72
N TYR A 127 -1.30 -7.73 19.41
CA TYR A 127 -0.07 -8.13 20.08
C TYR A 127 0.70 -9.10 19.20
N LEU A 128 1.98 -8.81 18.96
CA LEU A 128 2.93 -9.65 18.25
C LEU A 128 3.57 -10.70 19.19
N HIS A 129 4.41 -11.54 18.60
CA HIS A 129 5.24 -12.45 19.38
C HIS A 129 6.20 -11.65 20.28
N GLY A 130 6.41 -12.09 21.52
CA GLY A 130 7.20 -11.35 22.51
C GLY A 130 6.46 -10.22 23.21
N GLY A 131 5.16 -10.00 22.90
CA GLY A 131 4.30 -9.03 23.59
C GLY A 131 4.39 -7.59 23.04
N ALA A 132 5.09 -7.36 21.94
CA ALA A 132 5.09 -6.06 21.28
C ALA A 132 3.70 -5.71 20.75
N GLY A 133 3.31 -4.45 20.90
CA GLY A 133 2.04 -3.92 20.42
C GLY A 133 2.12 -3.37 19.01
N VAL A 134 1.04 -3.49 18.27
CA VAL A 134 0.89 -2.90 16.92
C VAL A 134 -0.44 -2.18 16.82
N VAL A 135 -0.40 -0.99 16.26
CA VAL A 135 -1.56 -0.20 15.86
C VAL A 135 -1.62 -0.15 14.33
N ILE A 136 -2.74 -0.59 13.78
CA ILE A 136 -2.97 -0.66 12.34
C ILE A 136 -4.05 0.35 12.00
N ASN A 137 -3.71 1.37 11.24
CA ASN A 137 -4.68 2.33 10.71
C ASN A 137 -5.09 1.91 9.30
N ALA A 138 -6.38 1.79 9.07
CA ALA A 138 -6.95 1.40 7.80
C ALA A 138 -8.02 2.40 7.34
N LEU A 139 -8.11 2.62 6.03
CA LEU A 139 -9.10 3.49 5.41
C LEU A 139 -9.94 2.66 4.43
N SER A 140 -11.17 2.33 4.83
CA SER A 140 -12.04 1.46 4.05
C SER A 140 -13.47 1.98 3.98
N ASP A 141 -14.15 1.64 2.89
CA ASP A 141 -15.59 1.85 2.70
C ASP A 141 -16.42 0.69 3.29
N ASN A 142 -15.75 -0.43 3.63
CA ASN A 142 -16.38 -1.63 4.16
C ASN A 142 -15.60 -2.20 5.34
N ASN A 143 -16.10 -1.93 6.56
CA ASN A 143 -15.48 -2.37 7.80
C ASN A 143 -15.30 -3.90 7.87
N ASN A 144 -16.28 -4.67 7.37
CA ASN A 144 -16.22 -6.12 7.43
C ASN A 144 -15.14 -6.69 6.50
N ARG A 145 -14.94 -6.07 5.33
CA ARG A 145 -13.87 -6.45 4.40
C ARG A 145 -12.52 -6.17 5.04
N ALA A 146 -12.29 -4.94 5.50
CA ALA A 146 -11.03 -4.54 6.13
C ALA A 146 -10.70 -5.43 7.34
N PHE A 147 -11.68 -5.71 8.21
CA PHE A 147 -11.51 -6.62 9.35
C PHE A 147 -11.16 -8.05 8.91
N SER A 148 -11.80 -8.55 7.85
CA SER A 148 -11.53 -9.89 7.33
C SER A 148 -10.13 -10.01 6.73
N ASP A 149 -9.70 -8.99 5.99
CA ASP A 149 -8.39 -8.97 5.31
C ASP A 149 -7.25 -8.88 6.33
N VAL A 150 -7.32 -7.94 7.28
CA VAL A 150 -6.37 -7.84 8.40
C VAL A 150 -6.42 -9.13 9.24
N GLY A 151 -7.60 -9.60 9.60
CA GLY A 151 -7.78 -10.83 10.39
C GLY A 151 -7.22 -12.08 9.70
N THR A 152 -7.21 -12.13 8.37
CA THR A 152 -6.61 -13.24 7.61
C THR A 152 -5.10 -13.27 7.77
N VAL A 153 -4.44 -12.11 7.72
CA VAL A 153 -2.98 -12.00 7.92
C VAL A 153 -2.63 -12.41 9.36
N VAL A 154 -3.35 -11.85 10.34
CA VAL A 154 -3.15 -12.11 11.77
C VAL A 154 -3.31 -13.61 12.10
N LYS A 155 -4.37 -14.25 11.59
CA LYS A 155 -4.62 -15.68 11.78
C LYS A 155 -3.53 -16.56 11.14
N LYS A 156 -3.04 -16.21 9.96
CA LYS A 156 -1.93 -16.93 9.30
C LYS A 156 -0.63 -16.86 10.11
N ALA A 157 -0.45 -15.82 10.91
CA ALA A 157 0.68 -15.66 11.81
C ALA A 157 0.45 -16.33 13.19
N ASN A 158 -0.68 -17.04 13.39
CA ASN A 158 -1.12 -17.58 14.68
C ASN A 158 -1.28 -16.53 15.79
N LEU A 159 -1.63 -15.31 15.41
CA LEU A 159 -1.88 -14.21 16.31
C LEU A 159 -3.40 -13.93 16.42
N LYS A 160 -3.77 -13.04 17.32
CA LYS A 160 -5.15 -12.60 17.52
C LYS A 160 -5.20 -11.08 17.57
N LEU A 161 -6.24 -10.50 16.97
CA LEU A 161 -6.54 -9.09 17.16
C LEU A 161 -6.86 -8.84 18.64
N ALA A 162 -6.36 -7.76 19.15
CA ALA A 162 -6.59 -7.30 20.50
C ALA A 162 -7.92 -6.53 20.60
N GLU A 163 -8.40 -6.31 21.82
CA GLU A 163 -9.55 -5.44 22.06
C GLU A 163 -9.15 -3.97 21.85
N SER A 164 -10.10 -3.15 21.42
CA SER A 164 -9.87 -1.73 21.20
C SER A 164 -9.42 -1.03 22.50
N GLY A 165 -8.34 -0.26 22.42
CA GLY A 165 -7.72 0.45 23.55
C GLY A 165 -6.73 -0.39 24.36
N SER A 166 -6.51 -1.66 24.02
CA SER A 166 -5.57 -2.53 24.77
C SER A 166 -4.11 -2.28 24.44
N VAL A 167 -3.82 -1.79 23.24
CA VAL A 167 -2.46 -1.47 22.77
C VAL A 167 -2.27 0.04 22.61
N LEU A 168 -3.32 0.73 22.19
CA LEU A 168 -3.29 2.15 21.84
C LEU A 168 -2.80 3.05 22.98
N HIS A 169 -2.96 2.63 24.25
CA HIS A 169 -2.46 3.38 25.42
C HIS A 169 -0.93 3.46 25.48
N ASN A 170 -0.20 2.62 24.73
CA ASN A 170 1.24 2.64 24.63
C ASN A 170 1.75 3.62 23.56
N PHE A 171 0.83 4.29 22.87
CA PHE A 171 1.15 5.16 21.75
C PHE A 171 0.55 6.55 21.96
N LEU A 172 1.25 7.56 21.48
CA LEU A 172 0.76 8.93 21.40
C LEU A 172 0.51 9.29 19.94
N LYS A 173 -0.61 9.94 19.66
CA LYS A 173 -0.87 10.48 18.32
C LYS A 173 -0.02 11.72 18.16
N LYS A 174 0.96 11.69 17.23
CA LYS A 174 1.85 12.81 16.89
C LYS A 174 1.82 13.10 15.39
N GLY A 175 2.20 14.29 15.01
CA GLY A 175 2.54 14.65 13.64
C GLY A 175 3.99 14.26 13.37
N ARG A 176 4.25 13.40 12.40
CA ARG A 176 5.59 13.01 11.97
C ARG A 176 5.88 13.66 10.62
N ILE A 177 6.96 14.43 10.56
CA ILE A 177 7.45 15.06 9.34
C ILE A 177 8.79 14.43 8.99
N THR A 178 8.84 13.75 7.84
CA THR A 178 10.09 13.20 7.29
C THR A 178 10.79 14.24 6.44
N VAL A 179 12.07 14.45 6.68
CA VAL A 179 12.89 15.44 5.96
C VAL A 179 14.06 14.73 5.28
N ASN A 180 14.30 15.04 3.99
CA ASN A 180 15.36 14.41 3.19
C ASN A 180 16.73 15.09 3.36
N ALA A 181 16.87 15.99 4.32
CA ALA A 181 18.11 16.69 4.66
C ALA A 181 18.43 16.51 6.13
N ASP A 182 19.70 16.64 6.46
CA ASP A 182 20.13 16.68 7.84
C ASP A 182 19.61 17.99 8.46
N LEU A 183 18.71 17.87 9.44
CA LEU A 183 18.14 18.97 10.18
C LEU A 183 18.71 18.94 11.60
N ASP A 184 19.38 20.02 11.99
CA ASP A 184 19.88 20.19 13.34
C ASP A 184 18.73 20.54 14.29
N GLU A 185 18.81 20.10 15.54
CA GLU A 185 17.78 20.35 16.56
C GLU A 185 17.57 21.85 16.77
N ASP A 186 18.65 22.65 16.81
CA ASP A 186 18.60 24.09 16.96
C ASP A 186 17.84 24.76 15.79
N ALA A 187 18.08 24.31 14.54
CA ALA A 187 17.37 24.81 13.36
C ALA A 187 15.90 24.42 13.37
N ALA A 188 15.57 23.22 13.85
CA ALA A 188 14.17 22.80 13.99
C ALA A 188 13.43 23.64 15.04
N ILE A 189 14.08 23.98 16.14
CA ILE A 189 13.53 24.83 17.20
C ILE A 189 13.30 26.26 16.67
N GLU A 190 14.26 26.85 15.93
CA GLU A 190 14.07 28.16 15.30
C GLU A 190 12.84 28.20 14.39
N LEU A 191 12.68 27.20 13.52
CA LEU A 191 11.54 27.09 12.62
C LEU A 191 10.22 26.86 13.37
N ALA A 192 10.26 26.10 14.48
CA ALA A 192 9.09 25.87 15.32
C ALA A 192 8.63 27.18 15.99
N LEU A 193 9.58 28.00 16.49
CA LEU A 193 9.29 29.31 17.09
C LEU A 193 8.68 30.26 16.05
N GLU A 194 9.17 30.27 14.81
CA GLU A 194 8.61 31.08 13.72
C GLU A 194 7.19 30.63 13.34
N ALA A 195 6.91 29.34 13.46
CA ALA A 195 5.62 28.73 13.11
C ALA A 195 4.60 28.70 14.25
N ASP A 196 4.97 29.22 15.45
CA ASP A 196 4.14 29.16 16.68
C ASP A 196 3.77 27.71 17.07
N VAL A 197 4.79 26.83 17.02
CA VAL A 197 4.70 25.42 17.39
C VAL A 197 5.31 25.23 18.76
N ASP A 198 4.54 24.69 19.70
CA ASP A 198 4.93 24.59 21.11
C ASP A 198 5.94 23.47 21.39
N GLU A 199 5.74 22.30 20.77
CA GLU A 199 6.58 21.12 20.96
C GLU A 199 7.17 20.64 19.63
N VAL A 200 8.50 20.54 19.57
CA VAL A 200 9.23 19.95 18.45
C VAL A 200 10.29 18.99 18.98
N GLU A 201 10.36 17.82 18.43
CA GLU A 201 11.36 16.80 18.75
C GLU A 201 11.99 16.31 17.44
N VAL A 202 13.33 16.32 17.35
CA VAL A 202 14.05 15.78 16.19
C VAL A 202 14.57 14.40 16.56
N VAL A 203 14.15 13.40 15.79
CA VAL A 203 14.51 11.99 16.00
C VAL A 203 15.28 11.48 14.78
N ALA A 204 16.25 10.61 15.03
CA ALA A 204 16.92 9.91 13.95
C ALA A 204 15.93 9.01 13.19
N PRO A 205 16.00 8.95 11.85
CA PRO A 205 15.12 8.07 11.10
C PRO A 205 15.46 6.61 11.35
N ASP A 206 14.46 5.73 11.30
CA ASP A 206 14.69 4.29 11.27
C ASP A 206 15.49 3.89 10.01
N ALA A 207 16.37 2.89 10.13
CA ALA A 207 17.32 2.49 9.09
C ALA A 207 16.71 2.19 7.71
N ASP A 208 15.43 1.80 7.68
CA ASP A 208 14.69 1.49 6.45
C ASP A 208 13.72 2.60 6.01
N MET A 209 13.68 3.73 6.72
CA MET A 209 12.77 4.82 6.41
C MET A 209 13.18 5.54 5.12
N ARG A 210 12.32 5.48 4.13
CA ARG A 210 12.52 6.16 2.84
C ARG A 210 11.29 6.97 2.48
N SER A 211 11.52 8.22 2.16
CA SER A 211 10.52 9.08 1.55
C SER A 211 10.87 9.29 0.08
N ASP A 212 9.94 8.96 -0.80
CA ASP A 212 10.06 9.21 -2.25
C ASP A 212 11.21 8.48 -2.97
N GLY A 213 11.71 7.38 -2.37
CA GLY A 213 12.87 6.66 -2.89
C GLY A 213 14.20 7.29 -2.48
N GLU A 214 14.17 8.44 -1.83
CA GLU A 214 15.30 9.07 -1.18
C GLU A 214 15.37 8.64 0.30
N GLU A 215 16.56 8.63 0.83
CA GLU A 215 16.84 8.32 2.22
C GLU A 215 16.36 9.48 3.10
N VAL A 216 15.51 9.19 4.09
CA VAL A 216 15.12 10.17 5.10
C VAL A 216 16.30 10.38 6.02
N LYS A 217 16.67 11.63 6.27
CA LYS A 217 17.82 11.96 7.10
C LYS A 217 17.42 12.47 8.49
N SER A 218 16.26 13.10 8.57
CA SER A 218 15.74 13.59 9.85
C SER A 218 14.23 13.40 9.93
N VAL A 219 13.74 13.14 11.14
CA VAL A 219 12.32 13.03 11.45
C VAL A 219 11.98 14.06 12.51
N VAL A 220 10.97 14.87 12.24
CA VAL A 220 10.47 15.89 13.18
C VAL A 220 9.12 15.44 13.70
N LEU A 221 9.00 15.34 15.02
CA LEU A 221 7.75 15.02 15.70
C LEU A 221 7.17 16.29 16.31
N VAL A 222 5.88 16.52 16.10
CA VAL A 222 5.14 17.68 16.61
C VAL A 222 3.76 17.24 17.10
N GLU A 223 3.04 18.12 17.76
CA GLU A 223 1.63 17.85 18.07
C GLU A 223 0.78 17.73 16.81
N PRO A 224 -0.30 16.94 16.83
CA PRO A 224 -1.16 16.72 15.66
C PRO A 224 -1.75 18.00 15.06
N GLY A 225 -2.00 19.02 15.91
CA GLY A 225 -2.52 20.34 15.50
C GLY A 225 -1.53 21.16 14.69
N ASP A 226 -0.24 21.02 15.02
CA ASP A 226 0.84 21.86 14.51
C ASP A 226 1.55 21.28 13.28
N LEU A 227 1.20 20.05 12.92
CA LEU A 227 1.77 19.36 11.75
C LEU A 227 1.80 20.24 10.50
N GLY A 228 0.69 20.92 10.19
CA GLY A 228 0.61 21.74 8.99
C GLY A 228 1.40 23.06 9.08
N ALA A 229 1.52 23.64 10.26
CA ALA A 229 2.31 24.86 10.49
C ALA A 229 3.80 24.54 10.33
N MET A 230 4.28 23.49 11.02
CA MET A 230 5.67 23.06 10.95
C MET A 230 6.06 22.57 9.56
N GLN A 231 5.19 21.81 8.88
CA GLN A 231 5.47 21.39 7.50
C GLN A 231 5.58 22.58 6.53
N SER A 232 4.77 23.63 6.72
CA SER A 232 4.87 24.85 5.91
C SER A 232 6.16 25.58 6.17
N ALA A 233 6.55 25.77 7.45
CA ALA A 233 7.80 26.41 7.82
C ALA A 233 9.03 25.70 7.24
N LEU A 234 9.08 24.36 7.33
CA LEU A 234 10.14 23.56 6.72
C LEU A 234 10.16 23.69 5.18
N SER A 235 9.00 23.70 4.54
CA SER A 235 8.90 23.89 3.08
C SER A 235 9.37 25.28 2.66
N ASP A 236 9.02 26.33 3.40
CA ASP A 236 9.41 27.71 3.14
C ASP A 236 10.91 27.92 3.38
N ALA A 237 11.51 27.21 4.32
CA ALA A 237 12.95 27.12 4.52
C ALA A 237 13.68 26.31 3.43
N GLY A 238 12.96 25.68 2.50
CA GLY A 238 13.51 24.95 1.36
C GLY A 238 13.76 23.47 1.60
N TYR A 239 13.29 22.92 2.71
CA TYR A 239 13.39 21.49 2.98
C TYR A 239 12.29 20.70 2.26
N ALA A 240 12.67 19.63 1.56
CA ALA A 240 11.72 18.66 1.05
C ALA A 240 11.21 17.81 2.22
N CYS A 241 9.93 17.96 2.56
CA CYS A 241 9.36 17.32 3.73
C CYS A 241 7.95 16.76 3.48
N VAL A 242 7.63 15.68 4.17
CA VAL A 242 6.31 15.01 4.13
C VAL A 242 5.79 14.84 5.53
N GLY A 243 4.62 15.38 5.81
CA GLY A 243 3.97 15.28 7.12
C GLY A 243 2.81 14.30 7.12
N ASN A 244 2.80 13.39 8.09
CA ASN A 244 1.75 12.42 8.32
C ASN A 244 1.36 12.35 9.79
N LEU A 245 0.10 12.01 10.09
CA LEU A 245 -0.33 11.68 11.44
C LEU A 245 -0.02 10.21 11.72
N VAL A 246 0.68 9.94 12.82
CA VAL A 246 1.11 8.61 13.23
C VAL A 246 0.82 8.36 14.71
N HIS A 247 0.82 7.10 15.09
CA HIS A 247 0.83 6.70 16.50
C HIS A 247 2.26 6.35 16.90
N GLU A 248 2.93 7.29 17.56
CA GLU A 248 4.31 7.13 18.00
C GLU A 248 4.35 6.37 19.32
N PRO A 249 5.18 5.32 19.47
CA PRO A 249 5.29 4.57 20.71
C PRO A 249 5.92 5.43 21.82
N ILE A 250 5.39 5.33 23.04
CA ILE A 250 5.96 6.00 24.20
C ILE A 250 7.28 5.30 24.56
N ALA A 251 8.36 6.04 24.75
CA ALA A 251 9.70 5.51 25.00
C ALA A 251 9.76 4.45 26.12
N GLY A 252 8.93 4.60 27.16
CA GLY A 252 8.86 3.64 28.27
C GLY A 252 8.06 2.35 27.98
N THR A 253 7.44 2.23 26.80
CA THR A 253 6.62 1.08 26.40
C THR A 253 7.23 0.26 25.27
N LEU A 254 8.47 0.57 24.89
CA LEU A 254 9.21 -0.19 23.88
C LEU A 254 9.50 -1.61 24.39
N VAL A 255 9.38 -2.59 23.52
CA VAL A 255 9.52 -4.01 23.82
C VAL A 255 10.69 -4.60 23.04
N GLU A 256 11.65 -5.18 23.74
CA GLU A 256 12.70 -5.97 23.12
C GLU A 256 12.16 -7.35 22.75
N CYS A 257 12.30 -7.73 21.49
CA CYS A 257 11.93 -9.07 21.01
C CYS A 257 13.19 -9.93 20.81
N GLY A 258 13.08 -11.23 21.12
CA GLY A 258 14.14 -12.18 20.77
C GLY A 258 14.28 -12.31 19.24
N GLU A 259 15.46 -12.72 18.76
CA GLU A 259 15.76 -12.83 17.32
C GLU A 259 14.72 -13.63 16.52
N ASP A 260 14.30 -14.80 17.03
CA ASP A 260 13.29 -15.65 16.38
C ASP A 260 11.91 -14.98 16.29
N ASP A 261 11.53 -14.22 17.30
CA ASP A 261 10.26 -13.53 17.35
C ASP A 261 10.30 -12.24 16.51
N LEU A 262 11.45 -11.58 16.48
CA LEU A 262 11.68 -10.39 15.65
C LEU A 262 11.52 -10.74 14.16
N GLU A 263 12.14 -11.82 13.67
CA GLU A 263 12.00 -12.24 12.27
C GLU A 263 10.53 -12.54 11.91
N LYS A 264 9.82 -13.27 12.78
CA LYS A 264 8.38 -13.54 12.57
C LYS A 264 7.55 -12.27 12.57
N ASN A 265 7.85 -11.34 13.48
CA ASN A 265 7.14 -10.07 13.62
C ASN A 265 7.33 -9.20 12.38
N LEU A 266 8.56 -9.06 11.87
CA LEU A 266 8.85 -8.31 10.64
C LEU A 266 8.07 -8.86 9.44
N LEU A 267 8.00 -10.21 9.29
CA LEU A 267 7.18 -10.82 8.25
C LEU A 267 5.69 -10.53 8.38
N VAL A 268 5.19 -10.40 9.61
CA VAL A 268 3.79 -10.05 9.86
C VAL A 268 3.54 -8.58 9.52
N LEU A 269 4.43 -7.68 9.95
CA LEU A 269 4.35 -6.25 9.66
C LEU A 269 4.36 -5.98 8.15
N ASP A 270 5.26 -6.63 7.40
CA ASP A 270 5.31 -6.55 5.93
C ASP A 270 3.99 -6.98 5.29
N LYS A 271 3.42 -8.12 5.73
CA LYS A 271 2.16 -8.61 5.19
C LYS A 271 0.98 -7.71 5.54
N LEU A 272 0.96 -7.11 6.73
CA LEU A 272 -0.06 -6.14 7.11
C LEU A 272 0.06 -4.88 6.27
N ALA A 273 1.29 -4.42 6.03
CA ALA A 273 1.55 -3.29 5.14
C ALA A 273 1.18 -3.56 3.68
N GLU A 274 1.09 -4.81 3.23
CA GLU A 274 0.65 -5.19 1.88
C GLU A 274 -0.88 -5.15 1.70
N VAL A 275 -1.69 -5.14 2.77
CA VAL A 275 -3.17 -5.11 2.69
C VAL A 275 -3.65 -3.78 2.10
N ASP A 276 -4.54 -3.83 1.11
CA ASP A 276 -4.95 -2.67 0.28
C ASP A 276 -5.60 -1.52 1.06
N ASP A 277 -6.34 -1.85 2.13
CA ASP A 277 -7.06 -0.85 2.93
C ASP A 277 -6.20 -0.32 4.11
N VAL A 278 -5.05 -0.93 4.40
CA VAL A 278 -4.13 -0.49 5.46
C VAL A 278 -3.31 0.70 4.99
N ASP A 279 -3.37 1.78 5.76
CA ASP A 279 -2.61 3.02 5.53
C ASP A 279 -1.27 2.99 6.26
N THR A 280 -1.30 2.82 7.59
CA THR A 280 -0.08 2.76 8.43
C THR A 280 -0.12 1.57 9.37
N VAL A 281 1.06 1.06 9.70
CA VAL A 281 1.28 0.00 10.68
C VAL A 281 2.38 0.48 11.61
N GLU A 282 2.00 0.83 12.83
CA GLU A 282 2.91 1.36 13.85
C GLU A 282 3.14 0.31 14.93
N HIS A 283 4.35 0.21 15.45
CA HIS A 283 4.72 -0.81 16.44
C HIS A 283 5.66 -0.25 17.49
N ASN A 284 5.73 -0.90 18.65
CA ASN A 284 6.63 -0.53 19.75
C ASN A 284 7.80 -1.52 19.94
N ILE A 285 8.25 -2.18 18.86
CA ILE A 285 9.42 -3.05 18.89
C ILE A 285 10.66 -2.17 19.02
N LEU A 286 11.51 -2.47 20.03
CA LEU A 286 12.83 -1.88 20.13
C LEU A 286 13.81 -2.68 19.28
N PHE A 287 14.37 -2.04 18.27
CA PHE A 287 15.50 -2.61 17.53
C PHE A 287 16.78 -2.37 18.31
N ALA A 288 17.56 -3.42 18.55
CA ALA A 288 18.88 -3.24 19.15
C ALA A 288 19.72 -2.35 18.20
N ALA A 289 20.23 -1.25 18.71
CA ALA A 289 21.20 -0.44 17.98
C ALA A 289 22.48 -1.28 17.82
N ASP A 290 22.92 -1.52 16.58
CA ASP A 290 24.19 -2.17 16.26
C ASP A 290 25.40 -1.33 16.70
#